data_bedee9ee9ca770644787994a93b26d73
#
_entry.id   bedee9ee9ca770644787994a93b26d73
#
_cell.length_a   1.000
_cell.length_b   1.000
_cell.length_c   1.000
_cell.angle_alpha   90.00
_cell.angle_beta   90.00
_cell.angle_gamma   90.00
#
_symmetry.space_group_name_H-M   'P 1'
#
loop_
_entity.id
_entity.type
_entity.pdbx_description
1 polymer ?
#
loop_
_entity_poly.entity_id
_entity_poly.type
_entity_poly.pdbx_seq_one_letter_code
_entity_poly.pdbx_strand_id
1 'polypeptide(L)'
;MPGSAYSAKPTPSRLPPMSPTSTGWYRFASCRLIANLAGLRLQPLPSCMDFAINPVTPAEVPPLLQLIRELAQFERLENELEATVESLLASLFGARPVAGALLARSGGELAGYALYFFTFSSFVGRAGLWLEDVYVRPSFRHQGLGRALFQAVARIGAERNCGRFEWTALNWNQDALEFYRNLGAQVMDQWVLLRLNSDGLRRLASAEAASPSR
;
A
#
# COMPACT_ATOMS: atom_id res chain seq x y z
N MET A 1 -33.07 -13.62 44.64
CA MET A 1 -32.52 -12.68 43.67
C MET A 1 -31.02 -12.78 43.73
N PRO A 2 -30.27 -13.51 42.85
CA PRO A 2 -28.80 -13.45 42.81
C PRO A 2 -28.34 -12.37 41.82
N GLY A 3 -27.49 -11.46 42.30
CA GLY A 3 -26.91 -10.37 41.52
C GLY A 3 -25.96 -10.87 40.46
N SER A 4 -26.21 -10.39 39.22
CA SER A 4 -25.35 -10.59 38.06
C SER A 4 -24.05 -9.80 38.21
N ALA A 5 -22.93 -10.50 38.32
CA ALA A 5 -21.60 -9.91 38.24
C ALA A 5 -21.33 -9.45 36.80
N TYR A 6 -21.30 -8.15 36.58
CA TYR A 6 -20.86 -7.56 35.32
C TYR A 6 -19.34 -7.71 35.21
N SER A 7 -18.88 -8.68 34.41
CA SER A 7 -17.47 -8.86 34.08
C SER A 7 -16.99 -7.64 33.28
N ALA A 8 -16.00 -6.95 33.80
CA ALA A 8 -15.35 -5.80 33.17
C ALA A 8 -14.74 -6.25 31.82
N LYS A 9 -15.17 -5.62 30.73
CA LYS A 9 -14.55 -5.77 29.40
C LYS A 9 -13.11 -5.23 29.47
N PRO A 10 -12.15 -5.90 28.84
CA PRO A 10 -10.79 -5.38 28.78
C PRO A 10 -10.76 -4.05 28.03
N THR A 11 -10.06 -3.10 28.61
CA THR A 11 -9.80 -1.76 28.04
C THR A 11 -9.16 -1.93 26.67
N PRO A 12 -9.64 -1.23 25.61
CA PRO A 12 -8.98 -1.31 24.31
C PRO A 12 -7.57 -0.73 24.44
N SER A 13 -6.57 -1.57 24.19
CA SER A 13 -5.17 -1.14 24.06
C SER A 13 -5.08 -0.06 23.00
N ARG A 14 -4.52 1.10 23.35
CA ARG A 14 -4.19 2.16 22.41
C ARG A 14 -3.36 1.53 21.28
N LEU A 15 -3.77 1.75 20.02
CA LEU A 15 -2.97 1.40 18.86
C LEU A 15 -1.59 2.04 19.03
N PRO A 16 -0.50 1.28 18.91
CA PRO A 16 0.83 1.88 18.97
C PRO A 16 0.98 2.91 17.86
N PRO A 17 1.75 4.00 18.10
CA PRO A 17 2.07 4.98 17.08
C PRO A 17 2.70 4.27 15.88
N MET A 18 2.52 4.80 14.68
CA MET A 18 3.17 4.35 13.45
C MET A 18 4.68 4.58 13.56
N SER A 19 5.37 3.77 14.35
CA SER A 19 6.83 3.81 14.43
C SER A 19 7.41 2.91 13.35
N PRO A 20 8.32 3.39 12.52
CA PRO A 20 9.03 2.58 11.53
C PRO A 20 10.18 1.79 12.19
N THR A 21 9.92 1.09 13.29
CA THR A 21 10.95 0.31 13.98
C THR A 21 10.72 -1.18 13.83
N SER A 22 10.91 -1.68 12.62
CA SER A 22 11.47 -3.01 12.42
C SER A 22 12.53 -2.89 11.32
N THR A 23 13.79 -2.88 11.73
CA THR A 23 14.97 -2.98 10.86
C THR A 23 15.06 -4.37 10.25
N GLY A 24 14.00 -4.81 9.59
CA GLY A 24 13.94 -6.07 8.86
C GLY A 24 14.03 -5.79 7.37
N TRP A 25 15.19 -6.07 6.78
CA TRP A 25 15.39 -6.04 5.33
C TRP A 25 14.59 -7.17 4.69
N TYR A 26 13.61 -6.84 3.87
CA TYR A 26 12.91 -7.84 3.06
C TYR A 26 13.74 -8.11 1.80
N ARG A 27 14.60 -9.14 1.85
CA ARG A 27 15.23 -9.68 0.65
C ARG A 27 14.33 -10.74 0.05
N PHE A 28 13.86 -10.53 -1.15
CA PHE A 28 13.13 -11.53 -1.91
C PHE A 28 14.08 -12.14 -2.94
N ALA A 29 14.59 -13.32 -2.66
CA ALA A 29 15.22 -14.16 -3.68
C ALA A 29 14.12 -14.92 -4.38
N SER A 30 13.79 -14.53 -5.61
CA SER A 30 12.87 -15.28 -6.48
C SER A 30 13.58 -16.48 -7.11
N CYS A 31 14.06 -17.43 -6.29
CA CYS A 31 14.67 -18.65 -6.76
C CYS A 31 13.71 -19.84 -6.59
N ARG A 32 13.00 -20.26 -7.61
CA ARG A 32 12.43 -21.60 -7.66
C ARG A 32 13.57 -22.58 -7.93
N LEU A 33 14.02 -23.29 -6.91
CA LEU A 33 14.81 -24.49 -7.09
C LEU A 33 13.92 -25.54 -7.78
N ILE A 34 14.16 -25.77 -9.07
CA ILE A 34 13.70 -26.99 -9.72
C ILE A 34 14.78 -28.03 -9.41
N ALA A 35 14.50 -28.90 -8.44
CA ALA A 35 15.30 -30.08 -8.22
C ALA A 35 15.09 -31.03 -9.38
N ASN A 36 16.03 -31.05 -10.33
CA ASN A 36 16.09 -32.08 -11.35
C ASN A 36 17.04 -33.17 -10.82
N LEU A 37 16.46 -34.32 -10.43
CA LEU A 37 17.15 -35.52 -10.03
C LEU A 37 17.74 -36.23 -11.23
N ALA A 38 18.82 -35.71 -11.82
CA ALA A 38 19.72 -36.46 -12.71
C ALA A 38 21.00 -35.62 -12.94
N GLY A 39 22.03 -35.94 -12.25
CA GLY A 39 23.46 -35.84 -12.52
C GLY A 39 24.05 -34.80 -13.49
N LEU A 40 23.51 -33.56 -13.62
CA LEU A 40 24.07 -32.52 -14.48
C LEU A 40 24.55 -31.34 -13.64
N ARG A 41 25.75 -30.86 -13.96
CA ARG A 41 26.38 -29.66 -13.40
C ARG A 41 25.36 -28.51 -13.28
N LEU A 42 25.22 -28.00 -12.08
CA LEU A 42 24.47 -26.80 -11.82
C LEU A 42 25.06 -25.64 -12.63
N GLN A 43 24.41 -25.28 -13.72
CA GLN A 43 24.61 -23.97 -14.33
C GLN A 43 23.81 -22.98 -13.50
N PRO A 44 24.38 -21.82 -13.10
CA PRO A 44 23.58 -20.79 -12.48
C PRO A 44 22.53 -20.35 -13.49
N LEU A 45 21.25 -20.50 -13.11
CA LEU A 45 20.14 -19.90 -13.84
C LEU A 45 20.39 -18.40 -13.99
N PRO A 46 20.00 -17.75 -15.10
CA PRO A 46 20.22 -16.33 -15.32
C PRO A 46 19.64 -15.53 -14.16
N SER A 47 20.53 -14.82 -13.50
CA SER A 47 20.38 -13.90 -12.37
C SER A 47 19.00 -13.90 -11.68
N CYS A 48 18.94 -14.59 -10.53
CA CYS A 48 17.98 -14.27 -9.48
C CYS A 48 18.11 -12.77 -9.19
N MET A 49 17.18 -11.94 -9.69
CA MET A 49 17.18 -10.51 -9.37
C MET A 49 16.90 -10.38 -7.88
N ASP A 50 17.87 -9.88 -7.14
CA ASP A 50 17.74 -9.63 -5.70
C ASP A 50 17.08 -8.28 -5.49
N PHE A 51 15.82 -8.30 -5.05
CA PHE A 51 15.09 -7.08 -4.74
C PHE A 51 15.20 -6.76 -3.26
N ALA A 52 15.61 -5.53 -2.94
CA ALA A 52 15.54 -4.97 -1.60
C ALA A 52 14.30 -4.08 -1.50
N ILE A 53 13.36 -4.44 -0.62
CA ILE A 53 12.15 -3.65 -0.34
C ILE A 53 12.24 -3.18 1.10
N ASN A 54 12.25 -1.85 1.29
CA ASN A 54 12.42 -1.23 2.60
C ASN A 54 11.40 -0.13 2.84
N PRO A 55 11.02 0.14 4.10
CA PRO A 55 10.31 1.35 4.44
C PRO A 55 11.10 2.58 3.99
N VAL A 56 10.38 3.57 3.45
CA VAL A 56 10.96 4.86 3.07
C VAL A 56 11.49 5.57 4.32
N THR A 57 12.64 6.22 4.19
CA THR A 57 13.18 7.14 5.19
C THR A 57 12.93 8.60 4.77
N PRO A 58 13.01 9.58 5.69
CA PRO A 58 12.87 11.01 5.31
C PRO A 58 13.80 11.44 4.18
N ALA A 59 15.03 10.93 4.14
CA ALA A 59 16.00 11.23 3.09
C ALA A 59 15.62 10.66 1.71
N GLU A 60 14.73 9.67 1.68
CA GLU A 60 14.28 8.99 0.46
C GLU A 60 12.95 9.55 -0.09
N VAL A 61 12.37 10.58 0.54
CA VAL A 61 11.15 11.23 0.03
C VAL A 61 11.34 11.87 -1.35
N PRO A 62 12.46 12.56 -1.67
CA PRO A 62 12.69 13.05 -3.03
C PRO A 62 12.68 11.94 -4.09
N PRO A 63 13.42 10.82 -3.96
CA PRO A 63 13.30 9.70 -4.91
C PRO A 63 11.92 9.03 -4.93
N LEU A 64 11.19 8.99 -3.81
CA LEU A 64 9.81 8.51 -3.80
C LEU A 64 8.92 9.41 -4.67
N LEU A 65 9.00 10.75 -4.51
CA LEU A 65 8.24 11.71 -5.32
C LEU A 65 8.57 11.58 -6.81
N GLN A 66 9.82 11.25 -7.16
CA GLN A 66 10.16 10.97 -8.56
C GLN A 66 9.36 9.77 -9.11
N LEU A 67 9.27 8.67 -8.35
CA LEU A 67 8.49 7.50 -8.77
C LEU A 67 6.99 7.79 -8.84
N ILE A 68 6.46 8.64 -7.94
CA ILE A 68 5.06 9.09 -7.98
C ILE A 68 4.81 9.88 -9.28
N ARG A 69 5.73 10.75 -9.70
CA ARG A 69 5.65 11.47 -10.98
C ARG A 69 5.68 10.51 -12.18
N GLU A 70 6.52 9.48 -12.13
CA GLU A 70 6.58 8.47 -13.19
C GLU A 70 5.26 7.67 -13.27
N LEU A 71 4.60 7.39 -12.14
CA LEU A 71 3.28 6.78 -12.12
C LEU A 71 2.23 7.72 -12.71
N ALA A 72 2.21 8.99 -12.30
CA ALA A 72 1.27 9.99 -12.83
C ALA A 72 1.39 10.13 -14.36
N GLN A 73 2.61 10.10 -14.91
CA GLN A 73 2.86 10.08 -16.35
C GLN A 73 2.29 8.81 -17.01
N PHE A 74 2.52 7.65 -16.40
CA PHE A 74 1.99 6.38 -16.92
C PHE A 74 0.46 6.38 -16.96
N GLU A 75 -0.19 6.97 -15.97
CA GLU A 75 -1.64 7.07 -15.85
C GLU A 75 -2.24 8.27 -16.59
N ARG A 76 -1.40 9.17 -17.14
CA ARG A 76 -1.80 10.43 -17.81
C ARG A 76 -2.55 11.39 -16.89
N LEU A 77 -2.11 11.45 -15.64
CA LEU A 77 -2.68 12.25 -14.55
C LEU A 77 -1.68 13.27 -14.00
N GLU A 78 -0.67 13.67 -14.79
CA GLU A 78 0.38 14.61 -14.36
C GLU A 78 -0.20 15.95 -13.87
N ASN A 79 -1.31 16.38 -14.47
CA ASN A 79 -1.99 17.62 -14.10
C ASN A 79 -2.74 17.53 -12.76
N GLU A 80 -2.94 16.32 -12.22
CA GLU A 80 -3.57 16.09 -10.93
C GLU A 80 -2.54 15.96 -9.80
N LEU A 81 -1.24 15.94 -10.13
CA LEU A 81 -0.19 15.75 -9.15
C LEU A 81 0.14 17.05 -8.40
N GLU A 82 -0.35 17.17 -7.19
CA GLU A 82 -0.10 18.29 -6.27
C GLU A 82 0.96 17.96 -5.20
N ALA A 83 1.40 16.70 -5.09
CA ALA A 83 2.32 16.25 -4.05
C ALA A 83 3.68 16.93 -4.16
N THR A 84 4.19 17.39 -3.02
CA THR A 84 5.54 17.97 -2.87
C THR A 84 6.36 17.15 -1.86
N VAL A 85 7.66 17.39 -1.79
CA VAL A 85 8.54 16.76 -0.79
C VAL A 85 8.03 17.09 0.61
N GLU A 86 7.65 18.36 0.86
CA GLU A 86 7.18 18.84 2.15
C GLU A 86 5.85 18.16 2.57
N SER A 87 4.89 18.05 1.64
CA SER A 87 3.60 17.41 1.91
C SER A 87 3.77 15.91 2.19
N LEU A 88 4.66 15.23 1.46
CA LEU A 88 4.98 13.82 1.69
C LEU A 88 5.72 13.62 3.02
N LEU A 89 6.69 14.49 3.35
CA LEU A 89 7.36 14.44 4.66
C LEU A 89 6.35 14.59 5.80
N ALA A 90 5.43 15.55 5.70
CA ALA A 90 4.39 15.75 6.71
C ALA A 90 3.46 14.53 6.83
N SER A 91 3.05 13.93 5.69
CA SER A 91 2.12 12.81 5.64
C SER A 91 2.73 11.48 6.11
N LEU A 92 4.02 11.26 5.83
CA LEU A 92 4.71 10.00 6.15
C LEU A 92 5.43 10.05 7.51
N PHE A 93 5.94 11.24 7.92
CA PHE A 93 6.85 11.37 9.06
C PHE A 93 6.46 12.47 10.04
N GLY A 94 5.38 13.21 9.79
CA GLY A 94 4.90 14.25 10.69
C GLY A 94 4.43 13.71 12.04
N ALA A 95 3.95 14.59 12.92
CA ALA A 95 3.49 14.22 14.26
C ALA A 95 2.32 13.23 14.26
N ARG A 96 1.55 13.19 13.19
CA ARG A 96 0.44 12.23 12.96
C ARG A 96 0.53 11.70 11.53
N PRO A 97 1.40 10.72 11.27
CA PRO A 97 1.52 10.12 9.94
C PRO A 97 0.19 9.50 9.51
N VAL A 98 -0.20 9.73 8.26
CA VAL A 98 -1.45 9.20 7.69
C VAL A 98 -1.21 8.07 6.69
N ALA A 99 0.03 7.90 6.22
CA ALA A 99 0.41 6.88 5.25
C ALA A 99 1.78 6.28 5.58
N GLY A 100 2.08 5.15 4.94
CA GLY A 100 3.39 4.52 4.92
C GLY A 100 3.81 4.22 3.48
N ALA A 101 5.10 4.15 3.23
CA ALA A 101 5.63 3.85 1.90
C ALA A 101 6.81 2.88 1.96
N LEU A 102 6.92 2.06 0.92
CA LEU A 102 8.02 1.14 0.68
C LEU A 102 8.73 1.53 -0.62
N LEU A 103 10.07 1.52 -0.61
CA LEU A 103 10.88 1.61 -1.83
C LEU A 103 11.47 0.25 -2.18
N ALA A 104 11.44 -0.07 -3.46
CA ALA A 104 12.07 -1.25 -4.03
C ALA A 104 13.30 -0.86 -4.83
N ARG A 105 14.39 -1.60 -4.62
CA ARG A 105 15.65 -1.45 -5.36
C ARG A 105 16.07 -2.80 -5.94
N SER A 106 16.72 -2.76 -7.10
CA SER A 106 17.36 -3.91 -7.73
C SER A 106 18.79 -3.52 -8.11
N GLY A 107 19.77 -4.26 -7.63
CA GLY A 107 21.17 -3.90 -7.85
C GLY A 107 21.58 -2.49 -7.35
N GLY A 108 20.86 -1.96 -6.36
CA GLY A 108 21.02 -0.59 -5.86
C GLY A 108 20.20 0.47 -6.60
N GLU A 109 19.72 0.19 -7.81
CA GLU A 109 18.86 1.09 -8.56
C GLU A 109 17.43 1.13 -8.01
N LEU A 110 16.81 2.30 -8.07
CA LEU A 110 15.42 2.52 -7.70
C LEU A 110 14.51 1.84 -8.75
N ALA A 111 13.74 0.84 -8.32
CA ALA A 111 12.99 -0.02 -9.21
C ALA A 111 11.46 0.15 -9.11
N GLY A 112 10.96 0.65 -7.96
CA GLY A 112 9.53 0.85 -7.74
C GLY A 112 9.21 1.25 -6.32
N TYR A 113 7.91 1.42 -6.02
CA TYR A 113 7.42 1.74 -4.69
C TYR A 113 6.02 1.17 -4.45
N ALA A 114 5.61 1.16 -3.19
CA ALA A 114 4.23 1.01 -2.77
C ALA A 114 3.92 2.06 -1.69
N LEU A 115 2.73 2.67 -1.77
CA LEU A 115 2.21 3.61 -0.78
C LEU A 115 0.91 3.05 -0.22
N TYR A 116 0.72 3.08 1.09
CA TYR A 116 -0.43 2.47 1.77
C TYR A 116 -0.85 3.25 2.99
N PHE A 117 -2.09 3.04 3.43
CA PHE A 117 -2.61 3.55 4.70
C PHE A 117 -3.62 2.57 5.31
N PHE A 118 -4.05 2.87 6.54
CA PHE A 118 -5.01 2.01 7.23
C PHE A 118 -6.40 2.63 7.21
N THR A 119 -7.39 1.81 6.86
CA THR A 119 -8.81 2.12 6.94
C THR A 119 -9.44 1.45 8.16
N PHE A 120 -10.74 1.59 8.33
CA PHE A 120 -11.49 0.87 9.34
C PHE A 120 -12.79 0.33 8.73
N SER A 121 -13.14 -0.90 9.05
CA SER A 121 -14.42 -1.48 8.67
C SER A 121 -15.29 -1.72 9.90
N SER A 122 -16.40 -1.02 9.99
CA SER A 122 -17.40 -1.23 11.06
C SER A 122 -18.03 -2.63 11.00
N PHE A 123 -18.21 -3.19 9.81
CA PHE A 123 -18.77 -4.55 9.65
C PHE A 123 -17.79 -5.63 10.11
N VAL A 124 -16.51 -5.46 9.86
CA VAL A 124 -15.46 -6.40 10.28
C VAL A 124 -14.99 -6.12 11.72
N GLY A 125 -15.21 -4.90 12.22
CA GLY A 125 -14.75 -4.46 13.54
C GLY A 125 -13.23 -4.36 13.68
N ARG A 126 -12.49 -4.27 12.57
CA ARG A 126 -11.03 -4.23 12.51
C ARG A 126 -10.52 -3.22 11.50
N ALA A 127 -9.24 -2.88 11.61
CA ALA A 127 -8.55 -2.11 10.59
C ALA A 127 -8.61 -2.83 9.24
N GLY A 128 -8.69 -2.06 8.18
CA GLY A 128 -8.39 -2.46 6.81
C GLY A 128 -7.03 -1.92 6.39
N LEU A 129 -6.45 -2.51 5.38
CA LEU A 129 -5.27 -2.01 4.68
C LEU A 129 -5.71 -1.50 3.31
N TRP A 130 -5.28 -0.29 2.95
CA TRP A 130 -5.50 0.29 1.64
C TRP A 130 -4.15 0.51 0.95
N LEU A 131 -4.00 -0.02 -0.25
CA LEU A 131 -2.88 0.30 -1.11
C LEU A 131 -3.30 1.48 -1.99
N GLU A 132 -2.64 2.62 -1.80
CA GLU A 132 -2.88 3.81 -2.62
C GLU A 132 -2.21 3.67 -3.97
N ASP A 133 -0.90 3.40 -3.95
CA ASP A 133 -0.12 3.24 -5.16
C ASP A 133 0.76 1.99 -5.11
N VAL A 134 0.95 1.38 -6.27
CA VAL A 134 2.04 0.46 -6.56
C VAL A 134 2.58 0.74 -7.94
N TYR A 135 3.87 1.01 -8.03
CA TYR A 135 4.53 1.28 -9.29
C TYR A 135 5.84 0.51 -9.42
N VAL A 136 6.06 -0.05 -10.60
CA VAL A 136 7.32 -0.70 -10.99
C VAL A 136 7.76 -0.06 -12.30
N ARG A 137 8.98 0.45 -12.32
CA ARG A 137 9.58 0.98 -13.56
C ARG A 137 9.57 -0.06 -14.66
N PRO A 138 9.32 0.33 -15.92
CA PRO A 138 9.20 -0.61 -17.05
C PRO A 138 10.35 -1.61 -17.15
N SER A 139 11.58 -1.18 -16.92
CA SER A 139 12.79 -2.01 -16.97
C SER A 139 12.84 -3.14 -15.93
N PHE A 140 12.03 -3.05 -14.86
CA PHE A 140 11.97 -4.03 -13.77
C PHE A 140 10.64 -4.81 -13.73
N ARG A 141 9.76 -4.61 -14.73
CA ARG A 141 8.50 -5.36 -14.84
C ARG A 141 8.75 -6.81 -15.26
N HIS A 142 7.75 -7.66 -15.06
CA HIS A 142 7.76 -9.10 -15.38
C HIS A 142 8.84 -9.94 -14.67
N GLN A 143 9.51 -9.36 -13.66
CA GLN A 143 10.56 -9.99 -12.86
C GLN A 143 10.08 -10.36 -11.44
N GLY A 144 8.77 -10.23 -11.17
CA GLY A 144 8.17 -10.57 -9.87
C GLY A 144 8.17 -9.42 -8.84
N LEU A 145 8.75 -8.25 -9.16
CA LEU A 145 8.85 -7.13 -8.21
C LEU A 145 7.49 -6.58 -7.76
N GLY A 146 6.52 -6.45 -8.67
CA GLY A 146 5.16 -6.05 -8.31
C GLY A 146 4.53 -6.99 -7.28
N ARG A 147 4.67 -8.31 -7.46
CA ARG A 147 4.21 -9.31 -6.49
C ARG A 147 4.94 -9.18 -5.15
N ALA A 148 6.25 -8.94 -5.17
CA ALA A 148 7.03 -8.76 -3.95
C ALA A 148 6.60 -7.51 -3.16
N LEU A 149 6.30 -6.38 -3.83
CA LEU A 149 5.74 -5.18 -3.21
C LEU A 149 4.36 -5.46 -2.58
N PHE A 150 3.46 -6.12 -3.31
CA PHE A 150 2.16 -6.52 -2.76
C PHE A 150 2.31 -7.42 -1.52
N GLN A 151 3.20 -8.40 -1.58
CA GLN A 151 3.47 -9.27 -0.44
C GLN A 151 4.05 -8.53 0.76
N ALA A 152 4.93 -7.55 0.53
CA ALA A 152 5.49 -6.72 1.60
C ALA A 152 4.40 -5.91 2.30
N VAL A 153 3.52 -5.25 1.54
CA VAL A 153 2.37 -4.50 2.08
C VAL A 153 1.38 -5.44 2.78
N ALA A 154 1.07 -6.60 2.20
CA ALA A 154 0.17 -7.59 2.80
C ALA A 154 0.68 -8.10 4.17
N ARG A 155 2.00 -8.29 4.33
CA ARG A 155 2.60 -8.64 5.63
C ARG A 155 2.35 -7.56 6.67
N ILE A 156 2.52 -6.28 6.32
CA ILE A 156 2.22 -5.15 7.21
C ILE A 156 0.76 -5.21 7.67
N GLY A 157 -0.17 -5.52 6.77
CA GLY A 157 -1.57 -5.70 7.11
C GLY A 157 -1.83 -6.90 8.03
N ALA A 158 -1.16 -8.03 7.77
CA ALA A 158 -1.28 -9.24 8.58
C ALA A 158 -0.73 -9.02 9.99
N GLU A 159 0.43 -8.38 10.14
CA GLU A 159 1.04 -8.03 11.43
C GLU A 159 0.15 -7.12 12.27
N ARG A 160 -0.66 -6.28 11.62
CA ARG A 160 -1.64 -5.40 12.27
C ARG A 160 -3.04 -6.01 12.39
N ASN A 161 -3.20 -7.29 12.07
CA ASN A 161 -4.48 -8.01 12.12
C ASN A 161 -5.58 -7.30 11.31
N CYS A 162 -5.23 -6.73 10.13
CA CYS A 162 -6.20 -6.13 9.23
C CYS A 162 -7.21 -7.17 8.74
N GLY A 163 -8.48 -6.78 8.66
CA GLY A 163 -9.57 -7.67 8.24
C GLY A 163 -9.73 -7.78 6.72
N ARG A 164 -9.12 -6.86 5.97
CA ARG A 164 -9.17 -6.81 4.50
C ARG A 164 -8.01 -5.99 3.94
N PHE A 165 -7.71 -6.22 2.67
CA PHE A 165 -6.72 -5.48 1.90
C PHE A 165 -7.37 -5.03 0.60
N GLU A 166 -7.43 -3.73 0.36
CA GLU A 166 -8.21 -3.10 -0.71
C GLU A 166 -7.36 -2.09 -1.48
N TRP A 167 -7.71 -1.87 -2.74
CA TRP A 167 -7.13 -0.86 -3.63
C TRP A 167 -8.08 -0.56 -4.78
N THR A 168 -7.79 0.50 -5.53
CA THR A 168 -8.44 0.79 -6.81
C THR A 168 -7.49 0.56 -7.96
N ALA A 169 -8.03 0.40 -9.15
CA ALA A 169 -7.28 0.29 -10.39
C ALA A 169 -8.04 0.98 -11.52
N LEU A 170 -7.31 1.59 -12.44
CA LEU A 170 -7.91 2.18 -13.63
C LEU A 170 -8.45 1.07 -14.54
N ASN A 171 -9.69 1.20 -14.97
CA ASN A 171 -10.42 0.16 -15.73
C ASN A 171 -9.81 -0.17 -17.10
N TRP A 172 -9.03 0.74 -17.65
CA TRP A 172 -8.30 0.52 -18.91
C TRP A 172 -6.98 -0.26 -18.72
N ASN A 173 -6.43 -0.35 -17.50
CA ASN A 173 -5.16 -1.02 -17.22
C ASN A 173 -5.38 -2.53 -17.05
N GLN A 174 -5.59 -3.21 -18.20
CA GLN A 174 -5.94 -4.63 -18.21
C GLN A 174 -4.82 -5.52 -17.63
N ASP A 175 -3.55 -5.15 -17.86
CA ASP A 175 -2.40 -5.89 -17.30
C ASP A 175 -2.41 -5.88 -15.77
N ALA A 176 -2.72 -4.73 -15.17
CA ALA A 176 -2.86 -4.62 -13.72
C ALA A 176 -4.07 -5.41 -13.20
N LEU A 177 -5.22 -5.32 -13.89
CA LEU A 177 -6.42 -6.06 -13.50
C LEU A 177 -6.22 -7.57 -13.57
N GLU A 178 -5.52 -8.08 -14.60
CA GLU A 178 -5.16 -9.49 -14.70
C GLU A 178 -4.20 -9.89 -13.59
N PHE A 179 -3.17 -9.07 -13.33
CA PHE A 179 -2.23 -9.29 -12.24
C PHE A 179 -2.96 -9.41 -10.89
N TYR A 180 -3.93 -8.53 -10.59
CA TYR A 180 -4.69 -8.57 -9.33
C TYR A 180 -5.60 -9.81 -9.24
N ARG A 181 -6.28 -10.20 -10.32
CA ARG A 181 -7.04 -11.46 -10.36
C ARG A 181 -6.15 -12.66 -10.07
N ASN A 182 -4.94 -12.68 -10.62
CA ASN A 182 -3.94 -13.74 -10.38
C ASN A 182 -3.38 -13.72 -8.93
N LEU A 183 -3.56 -12.64 -8.18
CA LEU A 183 -3.33 -12.60 -6.73
C LEU A 183 -4.51 -13.13 -5.91
N GLY A 184 -5.66 -13.40 -6.53
CA GLY A 184 -6.89 -13.83 -5.87
C GLY A 184 -7.79 -12.66 -5.46
N ALA A 185 -7.57 -11.45 -5.97
CA ALA A 185 -8.42 -10.30 -5.68
C ALA A 185 -9.81 -10.47 -6.33
N GLN A 186 -10.84 -10.04 -5.60
CA GLN A 186 -12.21 -9.98 -6.08
C GLN A 186 -12.53 -8.55 -6.49
N VAL A 187 -13.17 -8.39 -7.65
CA VAL A 187 -13.67 -7.09 -8.09
C VAL A 187 -14.95 -6.76 -7.35
N MET A 188 -15.01 -5.58 -6.74
CA MET A 188 -16.17 -5.11 -5.97
C MET A 188 -17.04 -4.22 -6.87
N ASP A 189 -17.65 -4.80 -7.90
CA ASP A 189 -18.41 -4.11 -8.94
C ASP A 189 -19.73 -3.45 -8.47
N GLN A 190 -20.23 -3.83 -7.30
CA GLN A 190 -21.42 -3.24 -6.68
C GLN A 190 -21.13 -1.94 -5.91
N TRP A 191 -19.85 -1.56 -5.79
CA TRP A 191 -19.42 -0.37 -5.07
C TRP A 191 -18.94 0.71 -6.05
N VAL A 192 -19.35 1.95 -5.80
CA VAL A 192 -18.93 3.10 -6.59
C VAL A 192 -18.07 3.99 -5.72
N LEU A 193 -16.88 4.35 -6.22
CA LEU A 193 -16.02 5.33 -5.57
C LEU A 193 -16.58 6.74 -5.83
N LEU A 194 -16.89 7.47 -4.77
CA LEU A 194 -17.35 8.86 -4.80
C LEU A 194 -16.27 9.75 -4.19
N ARG A 195 -16.01 10.91 -4.82
CA ARG A 195 -14.96 11.85 -4.40
C ARG A 195 -15.48 13.28 -4.37
N LEU A 196 -15.18 13.98 -3.30
CA LEU A 196 -15.19 15.44 -3.26
C LEU A 196 -13.73 15.91 -3.30
N ASN A 197 -13.43 16.88 -4.16
CA ASN A 197 -12.15 17.56 -4.10
C ASN A 197 -12.10 18.53 -2.91
N SER A 198 -10.95 19.17 -2.66
CA SER A 198 -10.74 20.07 -1.53
C SER A 198 -11.76 21.23 -1.47
N ASP A 199 -12.19 21.75 -2.61
CA ASP A 199 -13.20 22.81 -2.67
C ASP A 199 -14.60 22.30 -2.33
N GLY A 200 -14.96 21.12 -2.84
CA GLY A 200 -16.20 20.45 -2.50
C GLY A 200 -16.29 20.13 -1.00
N LEU A 201 -15.18 19.65 -0.42
CA LEU A 201 -15.09 19.39 1.00
C LEU A 201 -15.27 20.67 1.83
N ARG A 202 -14.59 21.77 1.47
CA ARG A 202 -14.74 23.06 2.14
C ARG A 202 -16.18 23.61 2.05
N ARG A 203 -16.79 23.56 0.85
CA ARG A 203 -18.19 23.97 0.68
C ARG A 203 -19.14 23.17 1.55
N LEU A 204 -18.96 21.85 1.62
CA LEU A 204 -19.81 20.99 2.44
C LEU A 204 -19.63 21.28 3.94
N ALA A 205 -18.39 21.52 4.39
CA ALA A 205 -18.08 21.83 5.78
C ALA A 205 -18.60 23.21 6.22
N SER A 206 -18.70 24.18 5.31
CA SER A 206 -19.19 25.54 5.58
C SER A 206 -20.69 25.71 5.34
N ALA A 207 -21.37 24.73 4.75
CA ALA A 207 -22.82 24.79 4.56
C ALA A 207 -23.53 24.76 5.92
N GLU A 208 -24.27 25.83 6.24
CA GLU A 208 -25.21 25.81 7.39
C GLU A 208 -26.23 24.67 7.16
N ALA A 209 -26.54 23.93 8.22
CA ALA A 209 -27.59 22.93 8.18
C ALA A 209 -28.88 23.62 7.69
N ALA A 210 -29.34 23.26 6.49
CA ALA A 210 -30.60 23.79 5.97
C ALA A 210 -31.69 23.46 7.02
N SER A 211 -32.27 24.51 7.63
CA SER A 211 -33.38 24.34 8.52
C SER A 211 -34.48 23.56 7.81
N PRO A 212 -35.03 22.48 8.41
CA PRO A 212 -36.11 21.76 7.76
C PRO A 212 -37.25 22.74 7.52
N SER A 213 -37.60 22.98 6.23
CA SER A 213 -38.80 23.72 5.87
C SER A 213 -40.00 22.96 6.47
N ARG A 214 -40.72 23.62 7.34
CA ARG A 214 -41.96 23.16 7.94
C ARG A 214 -43.05 23.00 6.89
#